data_00a8945d52d4a66d526520e70a1523b8
#
_entry.id   00a8945d52d4a66d526520e70a1523b8
#
_cell.length_a   1.000
_cell.length_b   1.000
_cell.length_c   1.000
_cell.angle_alpha   90.00
_cell.angle_beta   90.00
_cell.angle_gamma   90.00
#
_symmetry.space_group_name_H-M   'P 1'
#
loop_
_entity.id
_entity.type
_entity.pdbx_description
1 polymer ?
#
loop_
_entity_poly.entity_id
_entity_poly.type
_entity_poly.pdbx_seq_one_letter_code
_entity_poly.pdbx_strand_id
1 'polypeptide(L)'
;KYPAMNFYDFIHIYVPKQGSNGWINYNDITPVTNWADQGGLVSLMWHFNVPKTESTVPGTDGSGVTCTPSETTFKAANVFTAGSWENKWFYQEMDKVVEVLQKLQDAGVVAVWRPFHEAAGNACLKYGESWGKSWFWWGYDGAETYKKLWQTMFNYFQTKGIHNLIWAWTTQNYNGDANTYNNDADWYPGDQYVDIIGRDLYGYNATKQAQEFKEIQARYPGKLIALAECGTDANSNTATAGIDEAWNAGAKWSFFMPWYGSNMPSNDWWKAAMSSKYVITRDQVNLNATYVEESAVNAVKNMGIGTNFGNCTDAVAMWMNMNSNSVTDFEKAWGQEPTTKPMVDFLKQNGFNSVRIPVTWFQHMKADGTVDEAWMNRIQEIVDYVIDNGMYCILNVHHDTGADDENVKHWIKADEANYKENKEKFESLWTQIATRFKNYDQHLVFEGYNEMLDADNTWNAPKNASSYKGLNGYAQSFVNAVRATGGNNETRNLIVNTYAAACGDEVLNNLTIPTDKVDGHIA
;
A
#
# COMPACT_ATOMS: atom_id res chain seq x y z
N LYS A 1 24.00 -18.09 -6.18
CA LYS A 1 22.87 -17.34 -5.62
C LYS A 1 23.24 -15.85 -5.58
N TYR A 2 22.28 -15.00 -5.89
CA TYR A 2 22.39 -13.54 -5.79
C TYR A 2 21.44 -13.04 -4.73
N PRO A 3 21.73 -11.90 -4.03
CA PRO A 3 20.75 -11.25 -3.18
C PRO A 3 19.44 -10.98 -3.93
N ALA A 4 18.31 -10.95 -3.21
CA ALA A 4 17.02 -10.66 -3.84
C ALA A 4 16.93 -9.19 -4.32
N MET A 5 17.54 -8.27 -3.59
CA MET A 5 17.48 -6.83 -3.84
C MET A 5 18.86 -6.26 -4.15
N ASN A 6 18.91 -5.31 -5.08
CA ASN A 6 20.10 -4.50 -5.32
C ASN A 6 19.80 -3.03 -5.05
N PHE A 7 20.79 -2.34 -4.51
CA PHE A 7 20.69 -0.94 -4.09
C PHE A 7 21.55 -0.07 -5.00
N TYR A 8 20.98 1.04 -5.45
CA TYR A 8 21.65 2.04 -6.28
C TYR A 8 21.50 3.41 -5.64
N ASP A 9 22.47 4.29 -5.85
CA ASP A 9 22.49 5.60 -5.23
C ASP A 9 22.57 6.71 -6.30
N PHE A 10 21.75 7.73 -6.16
CA PHE A 10 21.76 8.94 -6.99
C PHE A 10 22.81 9.95 -6.53
N ILE A 11 23.78 9.55 -5.69
CA ILE A 11 24.78 10.42 -5.09
C ILE A 11 25.53 11.33 -6.10
N HIS A 12 25.67 10.88 -7.35
CA HIS A 12 26.38 11.62 -8.41
C HIS A 12 25.47 12.29 -9.43
N ILE A 13 24.15 12.38 -9.20
CA ILE A 13 23.19 12.91 -10.18
C ILE A 13 23.47 14.38 -10.57
N TYR A 14 24.11 15.14 -9.69
CA TYR A 14 24.51 16.52 -9.95
C TYR A 14 25.48 16.66 -11.14
N VAL A 15 26.21 15.60 -11.51
CA VAL A 15 27.06 15.52 -12.70
C VAL A 15 26.71 14.29 -13.52
N PRO A 16 25.97 14.44 -14.64
CA PRO A 16 25.32 13.33 -15.34
C PRO A 16 26.27 12.41 -16.15
N LYS A 17 27.55 12.70 -16.21
CA LYS A 17 28.54 11.85 -16.88
C LYS A 17 29.69 11.55 -15.93
N GLN A 18 29.63 10.42 -15.29
CA GLN A 18 30.77 9.89 -14.57
C GLN A 18 31.10 8.50 -15.10
N GLY A 19 32.36 8.25 -15.39
CA GLY A 19 32.78 6.92 -15.85
C GLY A 19 33.04 6.02 -14.66
N SER A 20 32.73 4.84 -14.76
CA SER A 20 33.45 3.58 -14.70
C SER A 20 33.14 2.61 -13.58
N ASN A 21 32.68 2.91 -12.39
CA ASN A 21 32.41 1.90 -11.37
C ASN A 21 31.02 2.07 -10.73
N GLY A 22 30.14 1.10 -10.92
CA GLY A 22 28.77 1.15 -10.43
C GLY A 22 27.83 1.93 -11.37
N TRP A 23 26.60 2.18 -10.90
CA TRP A 23 25.64 2.97 -11.66
C TRP A 23 25.80 4.47 -11.35
N ILE A 24 26.62 5.13 -12.14
CA ILE A 24 26.90 6.56 -12.04
C ILE A 24 26.66 7.31 -13.36
N ASN A 25 26.38 6.62 -14.44
CA ASN A 25 25.87 7.20 -15.67
C ASN A 25 24.33 7.01 -15.69
N TYR A 26 23.61 7.95 -15.13
CA TYR A 26 22.15 7.88 -15.01
C TYR A 26 21.41 8.06 -16.33
N ASN A 27 22.09 8.37 -17.42
CA ASN A 27 21.52 8.32 -18.78
C ASN A 27 21.37 6.88 -19.29
N ASP A 28 22.11 5.94 -18.72
CA ASP A 28 22.04 4.50 -19.01
C ASP A 28 21.40 3.77 -17.83
N ILE A 29 20.14 3.37 -17.98
CA ILE A 29 19.40 2.61 -16.97
C ILE A 29 19.65 1.10 -17.03
N THR A 30 20.44 0.62 -18.00
CA THR A 30 20.72 -0.81 -18.22
C THR A 30 21.17 -1.56 -16.95
N PRO A 31 22.00 -1.01 -16.05
CA PRO A 31 22.38 -1.72 -14.83
C PRO A 31 21.20 -2.05 -13.92
N VAL A 32 20.16 -1.20 -13.90
CA VAL A 32 18.97 -1.38 -13.08
C VAL A 32 17.96 -2.30 -13.78
N THR A 33 17.70 -2.05 -15.07
CA THR A 33 16.74 -2.86 -15.84
C THR A 33 17.22 -4.31 -15.97
N ASN A 34 18.50 -4.55 -16.25
CA ASN A 34 19.07 -5.89 -16.30
C ASN A 34 18.91 -6.65 -14.97
N TRP A 35 18.97 -5.94 -13.84
CA TRP A 35 18.74 -6.57 -12.54
C TRP A 35 17.26 -6.93 -12.36
N ALA A 36 16.36 -6.02 -12.69
CA ALA A 36 14.92 -6.23 -12.63
C ALA A 36 14.45 -7.34 -13.59
N ASP A 37 14.93 -7.35 -14.83
CA ASP A 37 14.61 -8.36 -15.85
C ASP A 37 15.00 -9.79 -15.43
N GLN A 38 16.00 -9.91 -14.55
CA GLN A 38 16.40 -11.18 -13.96
C GLN A 38 15.61 -11.53 -12.68
N GLY A 39 14.51 -10.84 -12.40
CA GLY A 39 13.66 -11.06 -11.24
C GLY A 39 14.19 -10.43 -9.95
N GLY A 40 15.15 -9.52 -10.02
CA GLY A 40 15.69 -8.84 -8.85
C GLY A 40 14.83 -7.65 -8.41
N LEU A 41 14.71 -7.45 -7.10
CA LEU A 41 14.13 -6.26 -6.52
C LEU A 41 15.10 -5.07 -6.63
N VAL A 42 14.56 -3.89 -6.84
CA VAL A 42 15.34 -2.65 -6.99
C VAL A 42 15.12 -1.74 -5.79
N SER A 43 16.19 -1.23 -5.21
CA SER A 43 16.14 -0.12 -4.26
C SER A 43 17.00 1.03 -4.74
N LEU A 44 16.47 2.23 -4.63
CA LEU A 44 17.12 3.47 -5.01
C LEU A 44 17.24 4.36 -3.78
N MET A 45 18.42 4.90 -3.54
CA MET A 45 18.63 5.87 -2.48
C MET A 45 19.25 7.13 -3.05
N TRP A 46 19.27 8.20 -2.27
CA TRP A 46 19.86 9.44 -2.72
C TRP A 46 20.62 10.15 -1.60
N HIS A 47 21.94 10.08 -1.67
CA HIS A 47 22.79 11.04 -0.96
C HIS A 47 22.73 12.37 -1.71
N PHE A 48 21.78 13.21 -1.30
CA PHE A 48 21.50 14.46 -1.99
C PHE A 48 22.60 15.50 -1.74
N ASN A 49 23.59 15.50 -2.62
CA ASN A 49 24.68 16.47 -2.56
C ASN A 49 24.20 17.88 -2.94
N VAL A 50 24.71 18.87 -2.19
CA VAL A 50 24.48 20.30 -2.45
C VAL A 50 25.80 21.04 -2.62
N PRO A 51 25.85 22.16 -3.38
CA PRO A 51 27.06 22.97 -3.49
C PRO A 51 27.53 23.49 -2.13
N LYS A 52 28.83 23.61 -1.95
CA LYS A 52 29.42 24.18 -0.71
C LYS A 52 29.03 25.64 -0.52
N THR A 53 28.88 26.40 -1.60
CA THR A 53 28.34 27.77 -1.60
C THR A 53 27.53 28.03 -2.86
N GLU A 54 26.74 29.09 -2.90
CA GLU A 54 25.95 29.49 -4.08
C GLU A 54 26.79 29.62 -5.36
N SER A 55 28.03 30.10 -5.22
CA SER A 55 28.94 30.30 -6.35
C SER A 55 29.79 29.07 -6.73
N THR A 56 29.68 27.98 -5.94
CA THR A 56 30.44 26.76 -6.20
C THR A 56 29.86 26.01 -7.39
N VAL A 57 30.72 25.72 -8.38
CA VAL A 57 30.38 24.85 -9.51
C VAL A 57 30.81 23.41 -9.15
N PRO A 58 29.91 22.43 -9.15
CA PRO A 58 30.26 21.04 -8.90
C PRO A 58 31.26 20.50 -9.91
N GLY A 59 32.31 19.86 -9.42
CA GLY A 59 33.29 19.18 -10.26
C GLY A 59 32.87 17.76 -10.62
N THR A 60 33.35 17.25 -11.76
CA THR A 60 33.10 15.87 -12.20
C THR A 60 33.78 14.82 -11.30
N ASP A 61 34.72 15.25 -10.47
CA ASP A 61 35.44 14.45 -9.47
C ASP A 61 34.74 14.41 -8.10
N GLY A 62 33.58 15.03 -7.98
CA GLY A 62 32.85 15.17 -6.71
C GLY A 62 33.27 16.38 -5.89
N SER A 63 34.21 17.18 -6.36
CA SER A 63 34.60 18.42 -5.68
C SER A 63 33.47 19.44 -5.71
N GLY A 64 33.46 20.32 -4.70
CA GLY A 64 32.51 21.44 -4.62
C GLY A 64 31.11 21.08 -4.12
N VAL A 65 30.80 19.81 -3.87
CA VAL A 65 29.51 19.37 -3.29
C VAL A 65 29.71 18.60 -2.00
N THR A 66 28.65 18.48 -1.20
CA THR A 66 28.65 17.76 0.07
C THR A 66 27.24 17.46 0.55
N CYS A 67 27.10 16.43 1.39
CA CYS A 67 25.89 16.20 2.21
C CYS A 67 26.05 16.76 3.62
N THR A 68 27.28 17.13 4.02
CA THR A 68 27.64 17.54 5.39
C THR A 68 27.28 18.99 5.63
N PRO A 69 26.42 19.32 6.60
CA PRO A 69 25.93 20.68 6.82
C PRO A 69 27.01 21.68 7.23
N SER A 70 28.10 21.24 7.89
CA SER A 70 29.22 22.11 8.27
C SER A 70 30.12 22.50 7.10
N GLU A 71 29.99 21.84 5.96
CA GLU A 71 30.78 22.09 4.75
C GLU A 71 30.04 22.93 3.69
N THR A 72 28.81 23.34 3.96
CA THR A 72 27.99 24.09 3.03
C THR A 72 27.30 25.29 3.67
N THR A 73 27.01 26.30 2.87
CA THR A 73 26.14 27.41 3.23
C THR A 73 24.66 27.15 2.86
N PHE A 74 24.37 26.01 2.23
CA PHE A 74 23.01 25.59 1.88
C PHE A 74 22.14 25.44 3.13
N LYS A 75 20.95 26.05 3.11
CA LYS A 75 19.97 25.95 4.20
C LYS A 75 18.70 25.24 3.72
N ALA A 76 18.37 24.14 4.36
CA ALA A 76 17.17 23.36 4.04
C ALA A 76 15.90 24.20 4.09
N ALA A 77 15.77 25.10 5.06
CA ALA A 77 14.63 25.99 5.20
C ALA A 77 14.44 26.94 4.00
N ASN A 78 15.52 27.34 3.33
CA ASN A 78 15.47 28.24 2.18
C ASN A 78 14.97 27.55 0.91
N VAL A 79 14.93 26.20 0.86
CA VAL A 79 14.34 25.44 -0.26
C VAL A 79 12.89 25.89 -0.53
N PHE A 80 12.17 26.35 0.48
CA PHE A 80 10.79 26.80 0.37
C PHE A 80 10.64 28.29 0.01
N THR A 81 11.76 29.00 -0.13
CA THR A 81 11.76 30.40 -0.56
C THR A 81 11.93 30.48 -2.07
N ALA A 82 10.87 30.84 -2.77
CA ALA A 82 10.90 30.93 -4.23
C ALA A 82 12.02 31.87 -4.71
N GLY A 83 12.87 31.35 -5.62
CA GLY A 83 13.96 32.09 -6.22
C GLY A 83 15.27 32.09 -5.43
N SER A 84 15.33 31.55 -4.21
CA SER A 84 16.59 31.29 -3.52
C SER A 84 17.47 30.33 -4.33
N TRP A 85 18.77 30.34 -4.10
CA TRP A 85 19.66 29.41 -4.79
C TRP A 85 19.44 27.95 -4.32
N GLU A 86 19.03 27.76 -3.06
CA GLU A 86 18.67 26.46 -2.51
C GLU A 86 17.39 25.93 -3.16
N ASN A 87 16.39 26.79 -3.37
CA ASN A 87 15.17 26.42 -4.08
C ASN A 87 15.48 25.97 -5.51
N LYS A 88 16.28 26.77 -6.23
CA LYS A 88 16.68 26.45 -7.62
C LYS A 88 17.45 25.14 -7.70
N TRP A 89 18.44 24.94 -6.83
CA TRP A 89 19.23 23.70 -6.78
C TRP A 89 18.36 22.49 -6.50
N PHE A 90 17.50 22.59 -5.48
CA PHE A 90 16.63 21.49 -5.05
C PHE A 90 15.73 20.99 -6.18
N TYR A 91 15.03 21.88 -6.86
CA TYR A 91 14.17 21.50 -7.96
C TYR A 91 14.92 21.06 -9.22
N GLN A 92 16.05 21.67 -9.51
CA GLN A 92 16.92 21.27 -10.62
C GLN A 92 17.41 19.83 -10.45
N GLU A 93 17.85 19.46 -9.26
CA GLU A 93 18.32 18.10 -8.99
C GLU A 93 17.17 17.10 -8.97
N MET A 94 16.00 17.46 -8.42
CA MET A 94 14.80 16.63 -8.51
C MET A 94 14.37 16.38 -9.96
N ASP A 95 14.43 17.38 -10.84
CA ASP A 95 14.10 17.19 -12.27
C ASP A 95 15.01 16.14 -12.93
N LYS A 96 16.30 16.15 -12.63
CA LYS A 96 17.23 15.12 -13.12
C LYS A 96 16.86 13.72 -12.63
N VAL A 97 16.50 13.60 -11.34
CA VAL A 97 16.05 12.32 -10.77
C VAL A 97 14.75 11.88 -11.44
N VAL A 98 13.79 12.77 -11.62
CA VAL A 98 12.52 12.49 -12.32
C VAL A 98 12.76 11.95 -13.74
N GLU A 99 13.70 12.52 -14.50
CA GLU A 99 14.03 12.01 -15.84
C GLU A 99 14.50 10.55 -15.81
N VAL A 100 15.29 10.16 -14.81
CA VAL A 100 15.75 8.78 -14.66
C VAL A 100 14.62 7.87 -14.17
N LEU A 101 13.85 8.31 -13.17
CA LEU A 101 12.71 7.57 -12.65
C LEU A 101 11.65 7.33 -13.72
N GLN A 102 11.40 8.31 -14.60
CA GLN A 102 10.49 8.14 -15.72
C GLN A 102 10.95 7.03 -16.67
N LYS A 103 12.25 7.01 -17.02
CA LYS A 103 12.81 5.94 -17.86
C LYS A 103 12.67 4.56 -17.21
N LEU A 104 12.87 4.49 -15.90
CA LEU A 104 12.67 3.24 -15.15
C LEU A 104 11.19 2.83 -15.11
N GLN A 105 10.29 3.79 -14.94
CA GLN A 105 8.84 3.57 -14.98
C GLN A 105 8.41 3.07 -16.36
N ASP A 106 8.88 3.70 -17.43
CA ASP A 106 8.59 3.30 -18.81
C ASP A 106 9.12 1.89 -19.13
N ALA A 107 10.19 1.48 -18.46
CA ALA A 107 10.74 0.13 -18.50
C ALA A 107 10.04 -0.86 -17.56
N GLY A 108 8.98 -0.46 -16.85
CA GLY A 108 8.23 -1.32 -15.93
C GLY A 108 8.93 -1.63 -14.60
N VAL A 109 9.98 -0.89 -14.24
CA VAL A 109 10.71 -1.09 -12.99
C VAL A 109 10.00 -0.38 -11.85
N VAL A 110 9.63 -1.12 -10.80
CA VAL A 110 9.20 -0.60 -9.51
C VAL A 110 10.39 -0.62 -8.55
N ALA A 111 10.57 0.45 -7.78
CA ALA A 111 11.71 0.56 -6.88
C ALA A 111 11.31 1.01 -5.47
N VAL A 112 12.00 0.46 -4.46
CA VAL A 112 11.99 1.03 -3.13
C VAL A 112 12.81 2.33 -3.18
N TRP A 113 12.18 3.46 -2.83
CA TRP A 113 12.80 4.78 -2.84
C TRP A 113 13.13 5.24 -1.43
N ARG A 114 14.40 5.46 -1.15
CA ARG A 114 14.92 5.81 0.17
C ARG A 114 15.70 7.13 0.14
N PRO A 115 15.01 8.29 0.04
CA PRO A 115 15.63 9.61 0.11
C PRO A 115 15.85 10.05 1.55
N PHE A 116 16.66 11.08 1.76
CA PHE A 116 16.78 11.80 3.02
C PHE A 116 16.92 10.92 4.27
N HIS A 117 17.66 9.82 4.15
CA HIS A 117 17.87 8.88 5.25
C HIS A 117 18.61 9.53 6.43
N GLU A 118 18.50 8.93 7.61
CA GLU A 118 19.20 9.33 8.83
C GLU A 118 19.07 10.83 9.20
N ALA A 119 17.94 11.42 8.92
CA ALA A 119 17.73 12.87 9.05
C ALA A 119 17.89 13.38 10.49
N ALA A 120 17.48 12.59 11.49
CA ALA A 120 17.62 12.98 12.90
C ALA A 120 19.09 12.95 13.38
N GLY A 121 19.90 12.07 12.78
CA GLY A 121 21.35 12.03 13.05
C GLY A 121 21.69 11.98 14.53
N ASN A 122 22.61 12.85 14.95
CA ASN A 122 23.04 13.01 16.34
C ASN A 122 22.10 13.88 17.19
N ALA A 123 20.83 14.01 16.89
CA ALA A 123 19.90 14.82 17.65
C ALA A 123 19.80 14.35 19.12
N CYS A 124 20.67 14.87 19.97
CA CYS A 124 20.82 14.52 21.38
C CYS A 124 20.89 15.79 22.24
N LEU A 125 19.87 16.02 23.06
CA LEU A 125 19.81 17.18 23.94
C LEU A 125 20.88 17.16 25.07
N LYS A 126 21.28 15.97 25.49
CA LYS A 126 22.26 15.80 26.61
C LYS A 126 23.60 16.45 26.34
N TYR A 127 24.06 16.45 25.12
CA TYR A 127 25.38 16.93 24.74
C TYR A 127 25.40 18.37 24.21
N GLY A 128 24.25 19.06 24.27
CA GLY A 128 24.11 20.44 23.83
C GLY A 128 23.96 20.61 22.31
N GLU A 129 23.93 21.86 21.88
CA GLU A 129 23.60 22.19 20.46
C GLU A 129 24.59 21.61 19.43
N SER A 130 25.85 21.39 19.78
CA SER A 130 26.83 20.81 18.85
C SER A 130 26.59 19.33 18.55
N TRP A 131 25.90 18.63 19.44
CA TRP A 131 25.51 17.24 19.28
C TRP A 131 24.06 17.06 18.85
N GLY A 132 23.23 18.07 19.06
CA GLY A 132 21.79 18.01 18.78
C GLY A 132 21.43 18.17 17.30
N LYS A 133 22.39 18.06 16.37
CA LYS A 133 22.15 18.33 14.95
C LYS A 133 22.45 17.12 14.07
N SER A 134 21.68 17.00 12.97
CA SER A 134 21.93 15.99 11.97
C SER A 134 23.31 16.14 11.33
N TRP A 135 23.89 15.01 10.92
CA TRP A 135 25.12 15.00 10.09
C TRP A 135 24.84 15.21 8.60
N PHE A 136 23.56 15.24 8.20
CA PHE A 136 23.14 15.55 6.85
C PHE A 136 22.39 16.89 6.80
N TRP A 137 22.57 17.64 5.71
CA TRP A 137 21.95 18.97 5.55
C TRP A 137 20.42 18.93 5.61
N TRP A 138 19.81 17.84 5.13
CA TRP A 138 18.34 17.71 5.09
C TRP A 138 17.68 17.56 6.46
N GLY A 139 18.45 17.18 7.48
CA GLY A 139 17.96 17.12 8.85
C GLY A 139 18.43 18.29 9.74
N TYR A 140 19.38 19.10 9.27
CA TYR A 140 20.09 20.07 10.10
C TYR A 140 19.21 21.20 10.62
N ASP A 141 18.17 21.62 9.84
CA ASP A 141 17.23 22.67 10.22
C ASP A 141 16.02 22.12 11.01
N GLY A 142 16.08 20.87 11.47
CA GLY A 142 15.12 20.24 12.38
C GLY A 142 13.99 19.50 11.70
N ALA A 143 13.18 18.82 12.52
CA ALA A 143 12.17 17.87 12.10
C ALA A 143 11.07 18.47 11.22
N GLU A 144 10.60 19.67 11.54
CA GLU A 144 9.53 20.32 10.74
C GLU A 144 10.00 20.67 9.32
N THR A 145 11.23 21.18 9.18
CA THR A 145 11.85 21.43 7.87
C THR A 145 12.04 20.14 7.09
N TYR A 146 12.50 19.09 7.76
CA TYR A 146 12.69 17.78 7.17
C TYR A 146 11.37 17.18 6.63
N LYS A 147 10.32 17.15 7.46
CA LYS A 147 9.00 16.64 7.03
C LYS A 147 8.50 17.38 5.79
N LYS A 148 8.69 18.70 5.77
CA LYS A 148 8.31 19.51 4.62
C LYS A 148 9.13 19.21 3.36
N LEU A 149 10.45 18.92 3.49
CA LEU A 149 11.29 18.47 2.36
C LEU A 149 10.78 17.15 1.80
N TRP A 150 10.50 16.17 2.66
CA TRP A 150 9.97 14.88 2.27
C TRP A 150 8.64 14.99 1.52
N GLN A 151 7.67 15.66 2.12
CA GLN A 151 6.35 15.89 1.52
C GLN A 151 6.43 16.66 0.21
N THR A 152 7.35 17.63 0.12
CA THR A 152 7.58 18.40 -1.12
C THR A 152 8.12 17.49 -2.22
N MET A 153 9.09 16.63 -1.94
CA MET A 153 9.64 15.69 -2.92
C MET A 153 8.56 14.69 -3.36
N PHE A 154 7.82 14.10 -2.43
CA PHE A 154 6.73 13.17 -2.71
C PHE A 154 5.70 13.81 -3.66
N ASN A 155 5.15 14.96 -3.28
CA ASN A 155 4.15 15.66 -4.07
C ASN A 155 4.69 16.10 -5.44
N TYR A 156 5.96 16.53 -5.49
CA TYR A 156 6.60 16.91 -6.74
C TYR A 156 6.69 15.73 -7.71
N PHE A 157 7.12 14.58 -7.25
CA PHE A 157 7.19 13.36 -8.07
C PHE A 157 5.80 12.94 -8.56
N GLN A 158 4.77 13.03 -7.71
CA GLN A 158 3.38 12.78 -8.14
C GLN A 158 2.94 13.74 -9.25
N THR A 159 3.24 15.05 -9.13
CA THR A 159 2.90 16.03 -10.19
C THR A 159 3.65 15.79 -11.49
N LYS A 160 4.79 15.11 -11.45
CA LYS A 160 5.58 14.70 -12.63
C LYS A 160 5.14 13.35 -13.18
N GLY A 161 4.13 12.70 -12.59
CA GLY A 161 3.62 11.41 -13.07
C GLY A 161 4.46 10.20 -12.67
N ILE A 162 5.30 10.30 -11.64
CA ILE A 162 6.09 9.17 -11.13
C ILE A 162 5.24 8.36 -10.16
N HIS A 163 4.97 7.08 -10.48
CA HIS A 163 4.08 6.18 -9.74
C HIS A 163 4.70 4.82 -9.42
N ASN A 164 5.97 4.63 -9.74
CA ASN A 164 6.69 3.35 -9.60
C ASN A 164 7.58 3.26 -8.35
N LEU A 165 7.28 4.05 -7.32
CA LEU A 165 8.10 4.13 -6.10
C LEU A 165 7.33 3.62 -4.87
N ILE A 166 8.04 2.81 -4.06
CA ILE A 166 7.66 2.39 -2.71
C ILE A 166 8.52 3.18 -1.74
N TRP A 167 7.92 4.07 -0.94
CA TRP A 167 8.65 5.06 -0.15
C TRP A 167 9.13 4.48 1.17
N ALA A 168 10.45 4.40 1.37
CA ALA A 168 11.09 3.90 2.57
C ALA A 168 11.68 5.06 3.39
N TRP A 169 11.05 5.35 4.53
CA TRP A 169 11.55 6.33 5.48
C TRP A 169 12.50 5.67 6.48
N THR A 170 13.75 6.16 6.56
CA THR A 170 14.71 5.69 7.53
C THR A 170 14.61 6.49 8.81
N THR A 171 14.12 5.84 9.85
CA THR A 171 14.12 6.36 11.21
C THR A 171 15.45 6.10 11.88
N GLN A 172 15.78 6.90 12.88
CA GLN A 172 16.98 6.74 13.65
C GLN A 172 16.72 7.05 15.12
N ASN A 173 17.05 6.10 15.96
CA ASN A 173 16.87 6.21 17.39
C ASN A 173 18.17 5.85 18.10
N TYR A 174 18.65 6.75 18.95
CA TYR A 174 19.74 6.45 19.86
C TYR A 174 19.18 5.79 21.11
N ASN A 175 18.91 4.50 21.01
CA ASN A 175 18.36 3.73 22.10
C ASN A 175 19.35 3.49 23.22
N GLY A 176 18.86 3.61 24.42
CA GLY A 176 19.49 3.18 25.64
C GLY A 176 19.92 4.29 26.57
N ASP A 177 19.81 5.55 26.19
CA ASP A 177 19.99 6.67 27.07
C ASP A 177 18.74 7.54 27.12
N ALA A 178 18.08 7.59 28.28
CA ALA A 178 16.90 8.45 28.51
C ALA A 178 17.17 9.95 28.26
N ASN A 179 18.39 10.31 27.96
CA ASN A 179 18.80 11.68 27.65
C ASN A 179 19.03 11.91 26.15
N THR A 180 18.87 10.89 25.31
CA THR A 180 18.93 11.09 23.87
C THR A 180 17.58 11.58 23.38
N TYR A 181 17.60 12.73 22.72
CA TYR A 181 16.43 13.25 22.02
C TYR A 181 16.41 12.66 20.62
N ASN A 182 15.67 11.62 20.47
CA ASN A 182 15.28 11.16 19.15
C ASN A 182 13.90 10.53 19.22
N ASN A 183 12.90 11.39 19.18
CA ASN A 183 11.53 10.95 19.03
C ASN A 183 11.26 10.80 17.54
N ASP A 184 11.29 9.58 17.03
CA ASP A 184 10.99 9.29 15.62
C ASP A 184 9.67 9.93 15.16
N ALA A 185 8.68 10.01 16.04
CA ALA A 185 7.40 10.63 15.74
C ALA A 185 7.52 12.10 15.33
N ASP A 186 8.51 12.82 15.84
CA ASP A 186 8.74 14.22 15.48
C ASP A 186 9.24 14.36 14.03
N TRP A 187 9.90 13.34 13.51
CA TRP A 187 10.52 13.31 12.17
C TRP A 187 9.65 12.60 11.13
N TYR A 188 8.61 11.90 11.55
CA TYR A 188 7.79 11.09 10.66
C TYR A 188 6.98 11.95 9.68
N PRO A 189 7.14 11.75 8.36
CA PRO A 189 6.47 12.60 7.37
C PRO A 189 4.96 12.43 7.29
N GLY A 190 4.42 11.33 7.81
CA GLY A 190 3.01 10.97 7.78
C GLY A 190 2.73 9.68 7.00
N ASP A 191 1.68 8.97 7.39
CA ASP A 191 1.35 7.63 6.87
C ASP A 191 1.15 7.60 5.35
N GLN A 192 0.56 8.65 4.79
CA GLN A 192 0.30 8.76 3.35
C GLN A 192 1.56 9.00 2.49
N TYR A 193 2.72 9.23 3.12
CA TYR A 193 3.99 9.50 2.44
C TYR A 193 5.02 8.41 2.64
N VAL A 194 4.69 7.33 3.37
CA VAL A 194 5.65 6.30 3.75
C VAL A 194 5.01 4.92 3.67
N ASP A 195 5.64 4.00 2.95
CA ASP A 195 5.22 2.61 2.81
C ASP A 195 6.03 1.68 3.73
N ILE A 196 7.32 1.93 3.87
CA ILE A 196 8.28 1.10 4.62
C ILE A 196 9.00 1.95 5.67
N ILE A 197 9.11 1.42 6.89
CA ILE A 197 9.94 2.01 7.94
C ILE A 197 11.31 1.32 7.93
N GLY A 198 12.35 2.06 7.61
CA GLY A 198 13.72 1.58 7.66
C GLY A 198 14.42 1.96 8.97
N ARG A 199 15.39 1.14 9.39
CA ARG A 199 16.30 1.43 10.50
C ARG A 199 17.72 1.08 10.10
N ASP A 200 18.69 1.94 10.44
CA ASP A 200 20.11 1.73 10.21
C ASP A 200 20.79 1.34 11.51
N LEU A 201 21.36 0.13 11.57
CA LEU A 201 21.95 -0.44 12.79
C LEU A 201 23.35 -1.02 12.52
N TYR A 202 24.36 -0.41 13.08
CA TYR A 202 25.75 -0.86 12.99
C TYR A 202 26.24 -1.42 14.33
N GLY A 203 26.81 -2.63 14.33
CA GLY A 203 27.30 -3.28 15.53
C GLY A 203 26.25 -3.76 16.53
N TYR A 204 24.99 -3.84 16.12
CA TYR A 204 23.90 -4.27 16.99
C TYR A 204 23.82 -5.79 17.07
N ASN A 205 23.79 -6.31 18.30
CA ASN A 205 23.51 -7.72 18.56
C ASN A 205 22.02 -8.05 18.34
N ALA A 206 21.67 -9.34 18.30
CA ALA A 206 20.33 -9.80 18.03
C ALA A 206 19.26 -9.27 19.00
N THR A 207 19.60 -9.17 20.30
CA THR A 207 18.67 -8.66 21.33
C THR A 207 18.33 -7.19 21.08
N LYS A 208 19.33 -6.37 20.77
CA LYS A 208 19.12 -4.95 20.46
C LYS A 208 18.34 -4.77 19.17
N GLN A 209 18.66 -5.55 18.12
CA GLN A 209 17.90 -5.52 16.88
C GLN A 209 16.43 -5.89 17.11
N ALA A 210 16.14 -6.89 17.94
CA ALA A 210 14.78 -7.28 18.28
C ALA A 210 14.04 -6.21 19.08
N GLN A 211 14.74 -5.48 19.94
CA GLN A 211 14.18 -4.34 20.68
C GLN A 211 13.77 -3.23 19.71
N GLU A 212 14.69 -2.80 18.83
CA GLU A 212 14.44 -1.78 17.82
C GLU A 212 13.24 -2.15 16.93
N PHE A 213 13.22 -3.40 16.44
CA PHE A 213 12.13 -3.91 15.61
C PHE A 213 10.77 -3.80 16.32
N LYS A 214 10.69 -4.23 17.59
CA LYS A 214 9.45 -4.17 18.38
C LYS A 214 8.98 -2.74 18.64
N GLU A 215 9.91 -1.83 18.90
CA GLU A 215 9.59 -0.41 19.10
C GLU A 215 9.00 0.21 17.83
N ILE A 216 9.62 -0.06 16.67
CA ILE A 216 9.11 0.39 15.38
C ILE A 216 7.72 -0.21 15.09
N GLN A 217 7.58 -1.53 15.29
CA GLN A 217 6.31 -2.23 15.06
C GLN A 217 5.17 -1.67 15.91
N ALA A 218 5.46 -1.35 17.18
CA ALA A 218 4.47 -0.76 18.08
C ALA A 218 4.10 0.68 17.70
N ARG A 219 5.04 1.43 17.15
CA ARG A 219 4.85 2.84 16.79
C ARG A 219 4.20 3.03 15.42
N TYR A 220 4.50 2.16 14.47
CA TYR A 220 4.01 2.22 13.08
C TYR A 220 3.32 0.88 12.70
N PRO A 221 2.17 0.58 13.31
CA PRO A 221 1.46 -0.68 13.04
C PRO A 221 1.04 -0.75 11.57
N GLY A 222 1.16 -1.95 10.98
CA GLY A 222 0.78 -2.19 9.57
C GLY A 222 1.84 -1.84 8.54
N LYS A 223 2.93 -1.15 8.91
CA LYS A 223 4.04 -0.87 7.98
C LYS A 223 5.02 -2.04 7.91
N LEU A 224 5.58 -2.28 6.73
CA LEU A 224 6.76 -3.13 6.59
C LEU A 224 7.96 -2.49 7.28
N ILE A 225 8.78 -3.30 7.92
CA ILE A 225 9.95 -2.82 8.68
C ILE A 225 11.21 -3.44 8.09
N ALA A 226 12.19 -2.60 7.75
CA ALA A 226 13.43 -3.01 7.11
C ALA A 226 14.66 -2.63 7.91
N LEU A 227 15.69 -3.48 7.86
CA LEU A 227 17.03 -3.14 8.28
C LEU A 227 17.72 -2.44 7.10
N ALA A 228 17.44 -1.14 6.97
CA ALA A 228 17.75 -0.37 5.77
C ALA A 228 19.25 -0.12 5.58
N GLU A 229 20.03 -0.19 6.68
CA GLU A 229 21.47 -0.36 6.66
C GLU A 229 21.92 -1.21 7.84
N CYS A 230 22.94 -2.03 7.63
CA CYS A 230 23.59 -2.76 8.71
C CYS A 230 25.07 -3.03 8.40
N GLY A 231 25.79 -3.42 9.44
CA GLY A 231 27.19 -3.77 9.30
C GLY A 231 27.95 -3.72 10.61
N THR A 232 29.25 -3.80 10.49
CA THR A 232 30.18 -3.61 11.62
C THR A 232 30.18 -2.14 12.03
N ASP A 233 30.08 -1.85 13.30
CA ASP A 233 30.42 -0.51 13.80
C ASP A 233 31.92 -0.30 13.67
N ALA A 234 32.33 0.51 12.71
CA ALA A 234 33.73 0.75 12.42
C ALA A 234 34.49 1.45 13.60
N ASN A 235 33.78 2.22 14.45
CA ASN A 235 34.38 2.93 15.57
C ASN A 235 34.73 1.99 16.73
N SER A 236 33.86 1.02 17.01
CA SER A 236 34.05 0.04 18.09
C SER A 236 34.55 -1.32 17.59
N ASN A 237 34.63 -1.53 16.29
CA ASN A 237 34.87 -2.82 15.63
C ASN A 237 33.90 -3.92 16.11
N THR A 238 32.67 -3.53 16.42
CA THR A 238 31.64 -4.44 16.87
C THR A 238 30.89 -4.99 15.65
N ALA A 239 30.88 -6.31 15.49
CA ALA A 239 30.13 -6.96 14.40
C ALA A 239 28.63 -6.88 14.63
N THR A 240 27.85 -6.74 13.53
CA THR A 240 26.39 -6.89 13.58
C THR A 240 26.01 -8.36 13.76
N ALA A 241 24.85 -8.61 14.39
CA ALA A 241 24.32 -9.96 14.53
C ALA A 241 24.06 -10.64 13.16
N GLY A 242 24.11 -11.95 13.13
CA GLY A 242 23.65 -12.73 11.99
C GLY A 242 22.15 -12.60 11.77
N ILE A 243 21.70 -12.77 10.52
CA ILE A 243 20.27 -12.63 10.17
C ILE A 243 19.41 -13.66 10.92
N ASP A 244 19.88 -14.91 11.03
CA ASP A 244 19.16 -15.96 11.77
C ASP A 244 19.06 -15.65 13.26
N GLU A 245 20.11 -15.09 13.85
CA GLU A 245 20.13 -14.68 15.26
C GLU A 245 19.11 -13.56 15.51
N ALA A 246 19.13 -12.53 14.66
CA ALA A 246 18.19 -11.41 14.74
C ALA A 246 16.73 -11.87 14.56
N TRP A 247 16.50 -12.71 13.55
CA TRP A 247 15.17 -13.28 13.27
C TRP A 247 14.63 -14.11 14.44
N ASN A 248 15.45 -15.00 14.99
CA ASN A 248 15.07 -15.85 16.12
C ASN A 248 14.86 -15.04 17.41
N ALA A 249 15.53 -13.91 17.58
CA ALA A 249 15.31 -12.98 18.67
C ALA A 249 14.02 -12.15 18.50
N GLY A 250 13.41 -12.14 17.31
CA GLY A 250 12.16 -11.47 17.02
C GLY A 250 12.26 -10.29 16.04
N ALA A 251 13.44 -9.95 15.52
CA ALA A 251 13.61 -8.94 14.49
C ALA A 251 13.29 -9.52 13.09
N LYS A 252 12.05 -9.38 12.67
CA LYS A 252 11.52 -9.93 11.42
C LYS A 252 11.67 -8.92 10.26
N TRP A 253 12.89 -8.48 9.99
CA TRP A 253 13.16 -7.51 8.94
C TRP A 253 12.66 -7.97 7.58
N SER A 254 11.92 -7.12 6.86
CA SER A 254 11.42 -7.44 5.50
C SER A 254 12.52 -7.51 4.47
N PHE A 255 13.55 -6.69 4.62
CA PHE A 255 14.83 -6.80 3.92
C PHE A 255 15.96 -6.25 4.78
N PHE A 256 17.21 -6.48 4.35
CA PHE A 256 18.39 -5.90 4.97
C PHE A 256 19.40 -5.45 3.90
N MET A 257 20.14 -4.39 4.18
CA MET A 257 21.18 -3.85 3.31
C MET A 257 22.49 -3.70 4.07
N PRO A 258 23.44 -4.63 3.91
CA PRO A 258 24.77 -4.47 4.46
C PRO A 258 25.54 -3.35 3.77
N TRP A 259 26.14 -2.47 4.59
CA TRP A 259 26.95 -1.37 4.09
C TRP A 259 28.32 -1.84 3.61
N TYR A 260 29.06 -0.97 2.94
CA TYR A 260 30.37 -1.25 2.35
C TYR A 260 31.53 -0.62 3.15
N GLY A 261 32.77 -0.81 2.65
CA GLY A 261 33.97 -0.23 3.25
C GLY A 261 34.29 -0.79 4.63
N SER A 262 34.63 0.07 5.58
CA SER A 262 34.96 -0.32 6.95
C SER A 262 33.77 -0.88 7.74
N ASN A 263 32.57 -0.64 7.29
CA ASN A 263 31.34 -1.15 7.91
C ASN A 263 30.87 -2.48 7.31
N MET A 264 31.53 -2.99 6.29
CA MET A 264 31.11 -4.23 5.63
C MET A 264 31.16 -5.42 6.60
N PRO A 265 30.08 -6.24 6.69
CA PRO A 265 30.13 -7.49 7.43
C PRO A 265 31.16 -8.45 6.86
N SER A 266 31.61 -9.41 7.67
CA SER A 266 32.58 -10.41 7.26
C SER A 266 32.05 -11.33 6.15
N ASN A 267 32.96 -11.95 5.40
CA ASN A 267 32.58 -12.96 4.39
C ASN A 267 31.78 -14.13 4.99
N ASP A 268 32.05 -14.50 6.23
CA ASP A 268 31.34 -15.60 6.90
C ASP A 268 29.91 -15.17 7.29
N TRP A 269 29.72 -13.91 7.69
CA TRP A 269 28.40 -13.33 7.88
C TRP A 269 27.57 -13.40 6.59
N TRP A 270 28.17 -13.00 5.46
CA TRP A 270 27.53 -13.05 4.15
C TRP A 270 27.16 -14.49 3.73
N LYS A 271 28.07 -15.46 3.93
CA LYS A 271 27.78 -16.85 3.63
C LYS A 271 26.62 -17.38 4.47
N ALA A 272 26.60 -17.04 5.76
CA ALA A 272 25.52 -17.42 6.66
C ALA A 272 24.18 -16.79 6.22
N ALA A 273 24.15 -15.48 5.97
CA ALA A 273 22.96 -14.78 5.50
C ALA A 273 22.40 -15.38 4.20
N MET A 274 23.25 -15.61 3.19
CA MET A 274 22.85 -16.17 1.89
C MET A 274 22.48 -17.66 1.94
N SER A 275 22.70 -18.34 3.06
CA SER A 275 22.34 -19.73 3.31
C SER A 275 21.16 -19.86 4.29
N SER A 276 20.72 -18.77 4.88
CA SER A 276 19.61 -18.74 5.83
C SER A 276 18.30 -19.17 5.19
N LYS A 277 17.49 -19.93 5.95
CA LYS A 277 16.12 -20.29 5.56
C LYS A 277 15.14 -19.10 5.62
N TYR A 278 15.53 -18.01 6.27
CA TYR A 278 14.73 -16.80 6.41
C TYR A 278 15.04 -15.76 5.32
N VAL A 279 16.05 -16.02 4.49
CA VAL A 279 16.48 -15.10 3.44
C VAL A 279 16.12 -15.70 2.07
N ILE A 280 15.35 -14.95 1.31
CA ILE A 280 15.11 -15.29 -0.09
C ILE A 280 16.21 -14.70 -0.98
N THR A 281 16.61 -15.44 -1.99
CA THR A 281 17.56 -15.00 -3.01
C THR A 281 16.83 -14.65 -4.30
N ARG A 282 17.49 -13.97 -5.24
CA ARG A 282 16.86 -13.49 -6.48
C ARG A 282 16.11 -14.58 -7.25
N ASP A 283 16.66 -15.78 -7.29
CA ASP A 283 16.04 -16.96 -7.90
C ASP A 283 14.78 -17.47 -7.19
N GLN A 284 14.48 -16.94 -6.01
CA GLN A 284 13.29 -17.25 -5.21
C GLN A 284 12.28 -16.09 -5.18
N VAL A 285 12.66 -14.92 -5.70
CA VAL A 285 11.72 -13.79 -5.85
C VAL A 285 10.69 -14.15 -6.91
N ASN A 286 9.44 -14.10 -6.55
CA ASN A 286 8.33 -14.29 -7.47
C ASN A 286 7.44 -13.03 -7.48
N LEU A 287 7.77 -12.09 -8.35
CA LEU A 287 6.97 -10.86 -8.53
C LEU A 287 5.64 -11.13 -9.25
N ASN A 288 5.49 -12.34 -9.82
CA ASN A 288 4.23 -12.81 -10.38
C ASN A 288 3.42 -13.64 -9.39
N ALA A 289 3.88 -13.77 -8.14
CA ALA A 289 3.10 -14.35 -7.04
C ALA A 289 1.99 -13.38 -6.58
N THR A 290 1.42 -12.70 -7.54
CA THR A 290 0.17 -11.97 -7.38
C THR A 290 -0.94 -12.98 -7.44
N TYR A 291 -1.89 -12.90 -6.53
CA TYR A 291 -3.07 -13.72 -6.54
C TYR A 291 -2.77 -15.23 -6.47
N VAL A 292 -2.76 -15.76 -5.28
CA VAL A 292 -2.83 -17.22 -5.08
C VAL A 292 -4.24 -17.61 -5.48
N GLU A 293 -4.36 -18.31 -6.61
CA GLU A 293 -5.63 -18.88 -7.01
C GLU A 293 -6.14 -19.77 -5.87
N GLU A 294 -7.22 -19.34 -5.25
CA GLU A 294 -7.81 -20.00 -4.10
C GLU A 294 -9.24 -20.39 -4.41
N SER A 295 -9.55 -21.66 -4.34
CA SER A 295 -10.94 -22.10 -4.54
C SER A 295 -11.89 -21.51 -3.49
N ALA A 296 -13.16 -21.33 -3.83
CA ALA A 296 -14.19 -20.83 -2.92
C ALA A 296 -14.29 -21.65 -1.62
N VAL A 297 -14.12 -22.97 -1.72
CA VAL A 297 -14.10 -23.88 -0.56
C VAL A 297 -12.95 -23.56 0.41
N ASN A 298 -11.77 -23.26 -0.12
CA ASN A 298 -10.62 -22.88 0.70
C ASN A 298 -10.78 -21.48 1.27
N ALA A 299 -11.26 -20.53 0.47
CA ALA A 299 -11.56 -19.17 0.93
C ALA A 299 -12.53 -19.18 2.12
N VAL A 300 -13.63 -19.92 2.04
CA VAL A 300 -14.61 -20.08 3.14
C VAL A 300 -13.94 -20.64 4.40
N LYS A 301 -13.05 -21.62 4.29
CA LYS A 301 -12.30 -22.15 5.45
C LYS A 301 -11.37 -21.11 6.05
N ASN A 302 -10.69 -20.34 5.20
CA ASN A 302 -9.68 -19.37 5.60
C ASN A 302 -10.30 -18.04 6.10
N MET A 303 -11.54 -17.73 5.72
CA MET A 303 -12.29 -16.58 6.26
C MET A 303 -12.47 -16.63 7.79
N GLY A 304 -12.53 -17.82 8.37
CA GLY A 304 -12.61 -17.99 9.82
C GLY A 304 -13.79 -17.24 10.45
N ILE A 305 -13.53 -16.53 11.56
CA ILE A 305 -14.55 -15.71 12.22
C ILE A 305 -14.62 -14.35 11.53
N GLY A 306 -15.82 -13.95 11.11
CA GLY A 306 -16.08 -12.69 10.44
C GLY A 306 -17.15 -11.85 11.12
N THR A 307 -17.26 -10.60 10.68
CA THR A 307 -18.34 -9.68 11.06
C THR A 307 -18.82 -8.88 9.86
N ASN A 308 -19.97 -8.23 10.02
CA ASN A 308 -20.57 -7.37 9.00
C ASN A 308 -20.55 -5.91 9.49
N PHE A 309 -20.07 -4.98 8.65
CA PHE A 309 -20.14 -3.54 8.91
C PHE A 309 -21.44 -2.97 8.34
N GLY A 310 -22.58 -3.41 8.91
CA GLY A 310 -23.89 -2.95 8.48
C GLY A 310 -24.34 -1.64 9.08
N ASN A 311 -25.41 -1.08 8.51
CA ASN A 311 -26.01 0.22 8.84
C ASN A 311 -25.08 1.42 8.59
N CYS A 312 -24.11 1.27 7.72
CA CYS A 312 -23.11 2.28 7.39
C CYS A 312 -23.12 2.55 5.87
N THR A 313 -22.28 1.86 5.11
CA THR A 313 -22.24 2.01 3.64
C THR A 313 -23.45 1.42 2.91
N ASP A 314 -24.24 0.64 3.59
CA ASP A 314 -25.53 0.13 3.11
C ASP A 314 -26.74 1.03 3.42
N ALA A 315 -26.55 2.09 4.21
CA ALA A 315 -27.66 2.97 4.59
C ALA A 315 -28.34 3.62 3.38
N VAL A 316 -29.66 3.52 3.34
CA VAL A 316 -30.50 4.19 2.33
C VAL A 316 -31.00 5.51 2.90
N ALA A 317 -30.68 6.61 2.25
CA ALA A 317 -30.97 7.97 2.71
C ALA A 317 -31.58 8.83 1.59
N MET A 318 -32.84 8.54 1.23
CA MET A 318 -33.54 9.20 0.12
C MET A 318 -33.74 10.72 0.33
N TRP A 319 -33.58 11.22 1.57
CA TRP A 319 -33.58 12.65 1.90
C TRP A 319 -32.25 13.37 1.66
N MET A 320 -31.20 12.63 1.29
CA MET A 320 -29.88 13.15 0.99
C MET A 320 -29.58 13.13 -0.50
N ASN A 321 -28.62 13.93 -0.94
CA ASN A 321 -28.10 13.89 -2.29
C ASN A 321 -26.59 14.17 -2.33
N MET A 322 -25.89 13.64 -3.32
CA MET A 322 -24.43 13.73 -3.47
C MET A 322 -23.90 15.15 -3.73
N ASN A 323 -24.77 16.12 -4.08
CA ASN A 323 -24.33 17.49 -4.32
C ASN A 323 -24.23 18.33 -3.05
N SER A 324 -24.92 17.92 -1.99
CA SER A 324 -25.02 18.67 -0.73
C SER A 324 -24.60 17.90 0.51
N ASN A 325 -24.40 16.60 0.40
CA ASN A 325 -23.97 15.73 1.50
C ASN A 325 -22.64 15.06 1.17
N SER A 326 -21.79 14.92 2.17
CA SER A 326 -20.55 14.16 2.04
C SER A 326 -20.81 12.65 2.05
N VAL A 327 -19.86 11.86 1.57
CA VAL A 327 -19.95 10.39 1.63
C VAL A 327 -20.12 9.88 3.07
N THR A 328 -19.49 10.53 4.05
CA THR A 328 -19.60 10.18 5.47
C THR A 328 -20.94 10.61 6.10
N ASP A 329 -21.68 11.54 5.51
CA ASP A 329 -23.04 11.83 5.93
C ASP A 329 -23.97 10.66 5.61
N PHE A 330 -23.78 10.01 4.44
CA PHE A 330 -24.53 8.81 4.08
C PHE A 330 -24.20 7.64 5.02
N GLU A 331 -22.95 7.43 5.38
CA GLU A 331 -22.56 6.41 6.35
C GLU A 331 -23.25 6.59 7.72
N LYS A 332 -23.53 7.83 8.11
CA LYS A 332 -24.19 8.18 9.38
C LYS A 332 -25.72 8.14 9.32
N ALA A 333 -26.30 7.99 8.14
CA ALA A 333 -27.73 8.16 7.94
C ALA A 333 -28.60 7.25 8.82
N TRP A 334 -28.09 6.08 9.19
CA TRP A 334 -28.75 5.11 10.08
C TRP A 334 -28.13 5.06 11.49
N GLY A 335 -27.41 6.12 11.89
CA GLY A 335 -26.91 6.30 13.25
C GLY A 335 -25.61 5.60 13.58
N GLN A 336 -24.89 5.08 12.57
CA GLN A 336 -23.54 4.54 12.77
C GLN A 336 -22.48 5.63 12.61
N GLU A 337 -21.32 5.43 13.21
CA GLU A 337 -20.15 6.24 12.89
C GLU A 337 -19.50 5.72 11.60
N PRO A 338 -18.86 6.60 10.80
CA PRO A 338 -18.15 6.18 9.62
C PRO A 338 -17.08 5.13 9.93
N THR A 339 -16.94 4.14 9.07
CA THR A 339 -15.93 3.10 9.22
C THR A 339 -14.53 3.69 9.18
N THR A 340 -13.71 3.37 10.19
CA THR A 340 -12.34 3.85 10.31
C THR A 340 -11.33 2.70 10.37
N LYS A 341 -10.09 2.95 9.95
CA LYS A 341 -9.01 1.98 10.03
C LYS A 341 -8.83 1.40 11.45
N PRO A 342 -8.83 2.20 12.55
CA PRO A 342 -8.73 1.64 13.90
C PRO A 342 -9.84 0.64 14.28
N MET A 343 -11.06 0.79 13.73
CA MET A 343 -12.12 -0.20 13.94
C MET A 343 -11.76 -1.54 13.32
N VAL A 344 -11.22 -1.54 12.11
CA VAL A 344 -10.79 -2.74 11.39
C VAL A 344 -9.56 -3.37 12.06
N ASP A 345 -8.57 -2.54 12.45
CA ASP A 345 -7.39 -2.99 13.20
C ASP A 345 -7.79 -3.68 14.52
N PHE A 346 -8.79 -3.14 15.22
CA PHE A 346 -9.34 -3.74 16.45
C PHE A 346 -9.95 -5.13 16.19
N LEU A 347 -10.69 -5.32 15.10
CA LEU A 347 -11.21 -6.62 14.73
C LEU A 347 -10.09 -7.63 14.51
N LYS A 348 -9.07 -7.26 13.73
CA LYS A 348 -7.91 -8.14 13.51
C LYS A 348 -7.20 -8.53 14.79
N GLN A 349 -6.97 -7.57 15.68
CA GLN A 349 -6.34 -7.80 16.99
C GLN A 349 -7.15 -8.76 17.88
N ASN A 350 -8.46 -8.80 17.68
CA ASN A 350 -9.37 -9.70 18.44
C ASN A 350 -9.69 -11.00 17.70
N GLY A 351 -8.91 -11.35 16.68
CA GLY A 351 -8.96 -12.68 16.05
C GLY A 351 -9.98 -12.81 14.92
N PHE A 352 -10.62 -11.72 14.47
CA PHE A 352 -11.44 -11.73 13.27
C PHE A 352 -10.54 -11.87 12.03
N ASN A 353 -11.00 -12.61 11.05
CA ASN A 353 -10.26 -12.85 9.81
C ASN A 353 -11.05 -12.51 8.54
N SER A 354 -12.31 -12.09 8.68
CA SER A 354 -13.11 -11.62 7.57
C SER A 354 -14.06 -10.48 7.97
N VAL A 355 -14.31 -9.57 7.04
CA VAL A 355 -15.26 -8.46 7.19
C VAL A 355 -16.12 -8.39 5.93
N ARG A 356 -17.44 -8.37 6.10
CA ARG A 356 -18.37 -8.07 5.03
C ARG A 356 -18.71 -6.59 5.04
N ILE A 357 -18.57 -5.93 3.92
CA ILE A 357 -18.88 -4.52 3.70
C ILE A 357 -20.11 -4.45 2.79
N PRO A 358 -21.31 -4.29 3.37
CA PRO A 358 -22.52 -4.11 2.59
C PRO A 358 -22.55 -2.70 2.00
N VAL A 359 -22.87 -2.58 0.71
CA VAL A 359 -22.86 -1.29 0.01
C VAL A 359 -24.12 -1.11 -0.82
N THR A 360 -24.81 0.00 -0.61
CA THR A 360 -25.89 0.46 -1.47
C THR A 360 -25.35 1.39 -2.53
N TRP A 361 -25.65 1.10 -3.78
CA TRP A 361 -25.06 1.82 -4.92
C TRP A 361 -26.04 2.78 -5.61
N PHE A 362 -27.34 2.45 -5.70
CA PHE A 362 -28.29 3.15 -6.56
C PHE A 362 -28.41 4.65 -6.25
N GLN A 363 -28.33 5.06 -4.98
CA GLN A 363 -28.39 6.47 -4.59
C GLN A 363 -27.09 7.23 -4.86
N HIS A 364 -26.01 6.51 -5.20
CA HIS A 364 -24.70 7.03 -5.55
C HIS A 364 -24.38 6.85 -7.04
N MET A 365 -25.39 6.54 -7.86
CA MET A 365 -25.26 6.45 -9.30
C MET A 365 -25.85 7.68 -9.98
N LYS A 366 -25.15 8.18 -10.99
CA LYS A 366 -25.64 9.25 -11.87
C LYS A 366 -26.73 8.71 -12.80
N ALA A 367 -27.42 9.62 -13.49
CA ALA A 367 -28.50 9.26 -14.42
C ALA A 367 -28.03 8.35 -15.59
N ASP A 368 -26.76 8.40 -15.95
CA ASP A 368 -26.15 7.54 -16.97
C ASP A 368 -25.68 6.18 -16.43
N GLY A 369 -25.91 5.89 -15.15
CA GLY A 369 -25.50 4.65 -14.50
C GLY A 369 -24.06 4.66 -13.97
N THR A 370 -23.31 5.77 -14.11
CA THR A 370 -21.96 5.91 -13.57
C THR A 370 -22.02 6.07 -12.07
N VAL A 371 -21.25 5.27 -11.33
CA VAL A 371 -21.08 5.42 -9.89
C VAL A 371 -20.33 6.71 -9.58
N ASP A 372 -20.75 7.44 -8.55
CA ASP A 372 -20.06 8.63 -8.10
C ASP A 372 -18.63 8.28 -7.63
N GLU A 373 -17.66 9.06 -8.10
CA GLU A 373 -16.23 8.76 -7.86
C GLU A 373 -15.85 8.93 -6.38
N ALA A 374 -16.46 9.88 -5.66
CA ALA A 374 -16.20 10.07 -4.24
C ALA A 374 -16.73 8.88 -3.43
N TRP A 375 -17.90 8.33 -3.81
CA TRP A 375 -18.42 7.10 -3.21
C TRP A 375 -17.53 5.90 -3.49
N MET A 376 -17.14 5.69 -4.75
CA MET A 376 -16.25 4.60 -5.13
C MET A 376 -14.90 4.67 -4.40
N ASN A 377 -14.32 5.87 -4.26
CA ASN A 377 -13.08 6.08 -3.51
C ASN A 377 -13.26 5.77 -2.03
N ARG A 378 -14.40 6.14 -1.43
CA ARG A 378 -14.67 5.83 -0.04
C ARG A 378 -14.84 4.34 0.20
N ILE A 379 -15.53 3.64 -0.68
CA ILE A 379 -15.66 2.17 -0.59
C ILE A 379 -14.29 1.52 -0.73
N GLN A 380 -13.45 1.99 -1.66
CA GLN A 380 -12.09 1.49 -1.80
C GLN A 380 -11.26 1.70 -0.52
N GLU A 381 -11.33 2.87 0.10
CA GLU A 381 -10.64 3.15 1.35
C GLU A 381 -11.02 2.16 2.47
N ILE A 382 -12.31 1.83 2.59
CA ILE A 382 -12.79 0.87 3.60
C ILE A 382 -12.32 -0.56 3.25
N VAL A 383 -12.37 -0.95 1.98
CA VAL A 383 -11.82 -2.24 1.51
C VAL A 383 -10.33 -2.33 1.81
N ASP A 384 -9.56 -1.26 1.56
CA ASP A 384 -8.13 -1.20 1.85
C ASP A 384 -7.84 -1.43 3.34
N TYR A 385 -8.65 -0.87 4.25
CA TYR A 385 -8.49 -1.14 5.69
C TYR A 385 -8.56 -2.63 6.04
N VAL A 386 -9.41 -3.40 5.34
CA VAL A 386 -9.58 -4.84 5.58
C VAL A 386 -8.42 -5.62 4.93
N ILE A 387 -8.11 -5.34 3.67
CA ILE A 387 -7.07 -6.02 2.90
C ILE A 387 -5.69 -5.79 3.50
N ASP A 388 -5.36 -4.56 3.91
CA ASP A 388 -4.09 -4.20 4.55
C ASP A 388 -3.88 -4.93 5.89
N ASN A 389 -4.95 -5.34 6.54
CA ASN A 389 -4.90 -6.20 7.73
C ASN A 389 -4.76 -7.70 7.40
N GLY A 390 -4.64 -8.08 6.13
CA GLY A 390 -4.59 -9.47 5.69
C GLY A 390 -5.85 -10.25 6.05
N MET A 391 -7.00 -9.60 6.00
CA MET A 391 -8.32 -10.21 6.25
C MET A 391 -9.09 -10.34 4.94
N TYR A 392 -10.02 -11.30 4.90
CA TYR A 392 -10.97 -11.41 3.80
C TYR A 392 -11.98 -10.27 3.86
N CYS A 393 -12.23 -9.67 2.71
CA CYS A 393 -13.22 -8.62 2.50
C CYS A 393 -14.30 -9.13 1.56
N ILE A 394 -15.56 -9.15 2.01
CA ILE A 394 -16.71 -9.45 1.15
C ILE A 394 -17.38 -8.12 0.79
N LEU A 395 -17.33 -7.75 -0.47
CA LEU A 395 -17.94 -6.53 -1.01
C LEU A 395 -19.15 -6.89 -1.85
N ASN A 396 -20.30 -6.22 -1.63
CA ASN A 396 -21.54 -6.57 -2.28
C ASN A 396 -22.32 -5.40 -2.89
N VAL A 397 -23.44 -5.75 -3.52
CA VAL A 397 -24.57 -4.87 -3.88
C VAL A 397 -25.69 -5.16 -2.89
N HIS A 398 -25.99 -4.19 -1.97
CA HIS A 398 -26.83 -4.46 -0.80
C HIS A 398 -28.29 -4.04 -0.98
N HIS A 399 -28.65 -2.81 -0.60
CA HIS A 399 -30.04 -2.34 -0.69
C HIS A 399 -30.43 -1.80 -2.08
N ASP A 400 -29.71 -2.18 -3.11
CA ASP A 400 -30.19 -2.18 -4.48
C ASP A 400 -31.26 -3.28 -4.67
N THR A 401 -31.27 -4.26 -3.76
CA THR A 401 -32.27 -5.33 -3.58
C THR A 401 -33.01 -5.14 -2.24
N GLY A 402 -34.14 -5.78 -2.07
CA GLY A 402 -34.91 -5.76 -0.81
C GLY A 402 -36.40 -5.57 -1.01
N ALA A 403 -37.13 -5.38 0.11
CA ALA A 403 -38.57 -5.10 0.10
C ALA A 403 -38.83 -3.61 -0.16
N ASP A 404 -39.65 -3.31 -1.15
CA ASP A 404 -40.12 -1.96 -1.40
C ASP A 404 -41.02 -1.45 -0.26
N ASP A 405 -40.88 -0.19 0.06
CA ASP A 405 -41.81 0.53 0.93
C ASP A 405 -42.33 1.81 0.25
N GLU A 406 -42.95 2.69 0.99
CA GLU A 406 -43.51 3.94 0.45
C GLU A 406 -42.42 4.93 -0.01
N ASN A 407 -41.21 4.85 0.56
CA ASN A 407 -40.12 5.78 0.34
C ASN A 407 -39.01 5.22 -0.56
N VAL A 408 -38.81 3.89 -0.53
CA VAL A 408 -37.71 3.22 -1.22
C VAL A 408 -38.23 2.19 -2.19
N LYS A 409 -37.77 2.27 -3.43
CA LYS A 409 -38.01 1.27 -4.47
C LYS A 409 -36.68 0.67 -4.89
N HIS A 410 -36.55 -0.62 -4.63
CA HIS A 410 -35.36 -1.38 -5.00
C HIS A 410 -35.45 -1.78 -6.48
N TRP A 411 -34.41 -1.47 -7.23
CA TRP A 411 -34.45 -1.63 -8.69
C TRP A 411 -34.10 -3.05 -9.17
N ILE A 412 -33.45 -3.86 -8.31
CA ILE A 412 -33.14 -5.25 -8.60
C ILE A 412 -34.17 -6.15 -7.92
N LYS A 413 -34.96 -6.86 -8.69
CA LYS A 413 -36.00 -7.77 -8.20
C LYS A 413 -35.84 -9.17 -8.81
N ALA A 414 -36.13 -10.19 -8.05
CA ALA A 414 -36.21 -11.58 -8.50
C ALA A 414 -37.46 -11.76 -9.39
N ASP A 415 -37.37 -11.29 -10.59
CA ASP A 415 -38.43 -11.38 -11.61
C ASP A 415 -37.82 -11.35 -13.01
N GLU A 416 -38.33 -12.20 -13.93
CA GLU A 416 -37.78 -12.33 -15.28
C GLU A 416 -37.92 -11.03 -16.10
N ALA A 417 -39.02 -10.28 -15.92
CA ALA A 417 -39.24 -9.03 -16.63
C ALA A 417 -38.31 -7.93 -16.09
N ASN A 418 -38.17 -7.82 -14.75
CA ASN A 418 -37.25 -6.91 -14.12
C ASN A 418 -35.79 -7.19 -14.53
N TYR A 419 -35.38 -8.46 -14.57
CA TYR A 419 -34.07 -8.82 -15.08
C TYR A 419 -33.83 -8.37 -16.52
N LYS A 420 -34.79 -8.62 -17.41
CA LYS A 420 -34.69 -8.21 -18.82
C LYS A 420 -34.53 -6.70 -18.97
N GLU A 421 -35.22 -5.94 -18.14
CA GLU A 421 -35.18 -4.47 -18.14
C GLU A 421 -33.88 -3.92 -17.59
N ASN A 422 -33.37 -4.51 -16.49
CA ASN A 422 -32.27 -3.95 -15.72
C ASN A 422 -30.91 -4.66 -15.93
N LYS A 423 -30.85 -5.69 -16.76
CA LYS A 423 -29.65 -6.49 -17.01
C LYS A 423 -28.41 -5.63 -17.33
N GLU A 424 -28.54 -4.75 -18.32
CA GLU A 424 -27.43 -3.90 -18.79
C GLU A 424 -26.95 -2.96 -17.70
N LYS A 425 -27.84 -2.37 -16.93
CA LYS A 425 -27.52 -1.50 -15.81
C LYS A 425 -26.78 -2.27 -14.71
N PHE A 426 -27.23 -3.49 -14.41
CA PHE A 426 -26.60 -4.36 -13.41
C PHE A 426 -25.21 -4.81 -13.83
N GLU A 427 -25.04 -5.24 -15.08
CA GLU A 427 -23.75 -5.61 -15.65
C GLU A 427 -22.79 -4.41 -15.69
N SER A 428 -23.29 -3.21 -16.01
CA SER A 428 -22.51 -1.97 -15.97
C SER A 428 -22.04 -1.63 -14.54
N LEU A 429 -22.91 -1.76 -13.53
CA LEU A 429 -22.54 -1.54 -12.13
C LEU A 429 -21.41 -2.49 -11.71
N TRP A 430 -21.58 -3.80 -11.96
CA TRP A 430 -20.55 -4.78 -11.61
C TRP A 430 -19.25 -4.62 -12.39
N THR A 431 -19.34 -4.17 -13.65
CA THR A 431 -18.14 -3.85 -14.44
C THR A 431 -17.36 -2.69 -13.82
N GLN A 432 -18.02 -1.66 -13.32
CA GLN A 432 -17.37 -0.53 -12.66
C GLN A 432 -16.71 -0.97 -11.35
N ILE A 433 -17.44 -1.71 -10.49
CA ILE A 433 -16.90 -2.25 -9.24
C ILE A 433 -15.71 -3.17 -9.52
N ALA A 434 -15.90 -4.17 -10.37
CA ALA A 434 -14.86 -5.15 -10.66
C ALA A 434 -13.62 -4.53 -11.33
N THR A 435 -13.79 -3.50 -12.17
CA THR A 435 -12.66 -2.78 -12.78
C THR A 435 -11.85 -2.02 -11.73
N ARG A 436 -12.51 -1.35 -10.78
CA ARG A 436 -11.84 -0.64 -9.68
C ARG A 436 -10.96 -1.57 -8.87
N PHE A 437 -11.44 -2.76 -8.58
CA PHE A 437 -10.80 -3.70 -7.66
C PHE A 437 -10.07 -4.87 -8.35
N LYS A 438 -9.87 -4.84 -9.66
CA LYS A 438 -9.37 -6.01 -10.42
C LYS A 438 -7.99 -6.51 -10.01
N ASN A 439 -7.15 -5.64 -9.44
CA ASN A 439 -5.78 -5.97 -9.02
C ASN A 439 -5.68 -6.41 -7.55
N TYR A 440 -6.78 -6.39 -6.79
CA TYR A 440 -6.80 -6.90 -5.41
C TYR A 440 -6.62 -8.41 -5.40
N ASP A 441 -5.98 -8.93 -4.35
CA ASP A 441 -5.69 -10.34 -4.21
C ASP A 441 -6.92 -11.20 -3.86
N GLN A 442 -6.71 -12.48 -3.55
CA GLN A 442 -7.76 -13.45 -3.25
C GLN A 442 -8.57 -13.14 -1.98
N HIS A 443 -8.07 -12.27 -1.09
CA HIS A 443 -8.80 -11.86 0.11
C HIS A 443 -10.01 -10.99 -0.20
N LEU A 444 -10.05 -10.33 -1.35
CA LEU A 444 -11.25 -9.64 -1.80
C LEU A 444 -12.19 -10.60 -2.53
N VAL A 445 -13.38 -10.76 -2.02
CA VAL A 445 -14.45 -11.61 -2.56
C VAL A 445 -15.64 -10.71 -2.91
N PHE A 446 -16.28 -10.96 -4.04
CA PHE A 446 -17.49 -10.23 -4.43
C PHE A 446 -18.75 -11.06 -4.18
N GLU A 447 -19.78 -10.40 -3.65
CA GLU A 447 -21.11 -10.97 -3.47
C GLU A 447 -22.09 -10.23 -4.37
N GLY A 448 -22.71 -10.94 -5.29
CA GLY A 448 -23.44 -10.39 -6.43
C GLY A 448 -24.62 -9.49 -6.07
N TYR A 449 -25.33 -9.83 -5.02
CA TYR A 449 -26.51 -9.12 -4.51
C TYR A 449 -26.86 -9.65 -3.11
N ASN A 450 -27.57 -8.83 -2.32
CA ASN A 450 -28.04 -9.22 -0.99
C ASN A 450 -29.36 -10.03 -1.04
N GLU A 451 -30.37 -9.60 -0.34
CA GLU A 451 -31.69 -10.23 -0.20
C GLU A 451 -32.61 -9.84 -1.38
N MET A 452 -32.50 -10.55 -2.50
CA MET A 452 -33.32 -10.25 -3.69
C MET A 452 -34.71 -10.85 -3.53
N LEU A 453 -35.71 -9.99 -3.50
CA LEU A 453 -37.14 -10.35 -3.43
C LEU A 453 -37.83 -10.16 -4.79
N ASP A 454 -38.99 -10.80 -4.95
CA ASP A 454 -39.87 -10.59 -6.09
C ASP A 454 -40.59 -9.21 -6.07
N ALA A 455 -41.38 -8.93 -7.09
CA ALA A 455 -42.12 -7.68 -7.17
C ALA A 455 -43.22 -7.55 -6.09
N ASP A 456 -43.64 -8.64 -5.50
CA ASP A 456 -44.66 -8.68 -4.44
C ASP A 456 -44.02 -8.54 -3.04
N ASN A 457 -42.69 -8.34 -2.94
CA ASN A 457 -41.93 -8.27 -1.68
C ASN A 457 -42.09 -9.50 -0.78
N THR A 458 -42.20 -10.68 -1.39
CA THR A 458 -42.43 -11.93 -0.67
C THR A 458 -41.14 -12.42 0.00
N TRP A 459 -41.15 -12.54 1.32
CA TRP A 459 -40.00 -13.10 2.08
C TRP A 459 -39.99 -14.63 2.11
N ASN A 460 -41.09 -15.28 1.80
CA ASN A 460 -41.14 -16.74 1.66
C ASN A 460 -40.69 -17.17 0.28
N ALA A 461 -40.30 -18.42 0.12
CA ALA A 461 -39.97 -18.99 -1.17
C ALA A 461 -41.07 -18.71 -2.20
N PRO A 462 -40.76 -18.06 -3.34
CA PRO A 462 -41.78 -17.72 -4.33
C PRO A 462 -42.27 -18.99 -5.04
N LYS A 463 -43.55 -19.04 -5.33
CA LYS A 463 -44.14 -20.13 -6.10
C LYS A 463 -44.08 -19.87 -7.62
N ASN A 464 -43.57 -18.74 -8.02
CA ASN A 464 -43.51 -18.29 -9.38
C ASN A 464 -42.14 -18.61 -10.02
N ALA A 465 -42.16 -19.36 -11.11
CA ALA A 465 -40.92 -19.66 -11.86
C ALA A 465 -40.22 -18.41 -12.42
N SER A 466 -40.95 -17.29 -12.65
CA SER A 466 -40.37 -16.01 -13.07
C SER A 466 -39.36 -15.48 -12.05
N SER A 467 -39.63 -15.62 -10.76
CA SER A 467 -38.76 -15.16 -9.70
C SER A 467 -37.39 -15.84 -9.73
N TYR A 468 -37.37 -17.15 -9.87
CA TYR A 468 -36.11 -17.90 -9.96
C TYR A 468 -35.38 -17.66 -11.30
N LYS A 469 -36.09 -17.42 -12.40
CA LYS A 469 -35.47 -17.05 -13.67
C LYS A 469 -34.78 -15.68 -13.57
N GLY A 470 -35.42 -14.71 -12.93
CA GLY A 470 -34.81 -13.39 -12.67
C GLY A 470 -33.57 -13.50 -11.80
N LEU A 471 -33.68 -14.18 -10.65
CA LEU A 471 -32.58 -14.43 -9.73
C LEU A 471 -31.38 -15.07 -10.45
N ASN A 472 -31.60 -16.20 -11.12
CA ASN A 472 -30.55 -16.95 -11.80
C ASN A 472 -29.95 -16.14 -13.00
N GLY A 473 -30.78 -15.31 -13.66
CA GLY A 473 -30.33 -14.38 -14.68
C GLY A 473 -29.33 -13.35 -14.11
N TYR A 474 -29.66 -12.72 -13.00
CA TYR A 474 -28.75 -11.78 -12.31
C TYR A 474 -27.49 -12.47 -11.82
N ALA A 475 -27.58 -13.67 -11.26
CA ALA A 475 -26.42 -14.44 -10.83
C ALA A 475 -25.45 -14.70 -11.99
N GLN A 476 -25.96 -15.12 -13.16
CA GLN A 476 -25.11 -15.34 -14.35
C GLN A 476 -24.53 -14.04 -14.90
N SER A 477 -25.32 -12.94 -14.93
CA SER A 477 -24.84 -11.62 -15.37
C SER A 477 -23.73 -11.08 -14.47
N PHE A 478 -23.83 -11.27 -13.16
CA PHE A 478 -22.79 -10.91 -12.20
C PHE A 478 -21.47 -11.61 -12.52
N VAL A 479 -21.50 -12.94 -12.65
CA VAL A 479 -20.29 -13.72 -12.96
C VAL A 479 -19.69 -13.25 -14.29
N ASN A 480 -20.50 -13.09 -15.33
CA ASN A 480 -20.03 -12.66 -16.64
C ASN A 480 -19.39 -11.27 -16.61
N ALA A 481 -20.03 -10.31 -15.95
CA ALA A 481 -19.53 -8.94 -15.85
C ALA A 481 -18.19 -8.87 -15.11
N VAL A 482 -18.06 -9.57 -13.97
CA VAL A 482 -16.81 -9.61 -13.20
C VAL A 482 -15.71 -10.27 -14.03
N ARG A 483 -15.94 -11.46 -14.61
CA ARG A 483 -14.93 -12.20 -15.40
C ARG A 483 -14.45 -11.41 -16.63
N ALA A 484 -15.33 -10.63 -17.24
CA ALA A 484 -14.99 -9.83 -18.42
C ALA A 484 -13.99 -8.71 -18.13
N THR A 485 -13.81 -8.28 -16.89
CA THR A 485 -12.86 -7.24 -16.53
C THR A 485 -11.40 -7.70 -16.53
N GLY A 486 -11.16 -9.03 -16.51
CA GLY A 486 -9.80 -9.62 -16.53
C GLY A 486 -9.00 -9.40 -15.25
N GLY A 487 -7.69 -9.63 -15.33
CA GLY A 487 -6.79 -9.56 -14.18
C GLY A 487 -7.18 -10.59 -13.12
N ASN A 488 -7.03 -10.26 -11.83
CA ASN A 488 -7.36 -11.16 -10.74
C ASN A 488 -8.85 -11.54 -10.67
N ASN A 489 -9.71 -10.81 -11.38
CA ASN A 489 -11.13 -11.13 -11.46
C ASN A 489 -11.44 -12.36 -12.36
N GLU A 490 -10.46 -12.84 -13.13
CA GLU A 490 -10.64 -14.07 -13.93
C GLU A 490 -10.88 -15.30 -13.04
N THR A 491 -10.28 -15.31 -11.85
CA THR A 491 -10.37 -16.42 -10.88
C THR A 491 -10.83 -15.98 -9.48
N ARG A 492 -11.23 -14.72 -9.29
CA ARG A 492 -11.74 -14.22 -8.00
C ARG A 492 -12.93 -15.02 -7.52
N ASN A 493 -12.97 -15.35 -6.22
CA ASN A 493 -14.11 -16.01 -5.61
C ASN A 493 -15.34 -15.08 -5.61
N LEU A 494 -16.47 -15.62 -6.03
CA LEU A 494 -17.74 -14.92 -6.17
C LEU A 494 -18.83 -15.63 -5.35
N ILE A 495 -19.68 -14.84 -4.68
CA ILE A 495 -20.80 -15.35 -3.90
C ILE A 495 -22.10 -15.02 -4.62
N VAL A 496 -22.94 -16.03 -4.81
CA VAL A 496 -24.30 -15.86 -5.33
C VAL A 496 -25.29 -16.31 -4.25
N ASN A 497 -26.28 -15.47 -3.97
CA ASN A 497 -27.27 -15.73 -2.94
C ASN A 497 -28.53 -16.39 -3.53
N THR A 498 -29.15 -17.20 -2.71
CA THR A 498 -30.50 -17.71 -2.95
C THR A 498 -31.54 -16.60 -2.86
N TYR A 499 -32.77 -16.89 -3.27
CA TYR A 499 -33.89 -15.98 -3.06
C TYR A 499 -34.02 -15.57 -1.58
N ALA A 500 -34.12 -14.26 -1.32
CA ALA A 500 -34.17 -13.67 0.03
C ALA A 500 -32.98 -14.08 0.95
N ALA A 501 -31.85 -14.53 0.38
CA ALA A 501 -30.73 -15.12 1.11
C ALA A 501 -31.17 -16.28 2.06
N ALA A 502 -32.26 -16.97 1.76
CA ALA A 502 -32.82 -18.01 2.58
C ALA A 502 -32.14 -19.37 2.35
N CYS A 503 -32.15 -20.25 3.34
CA CYS A 503 -31.49 -21.57 3.28
C CYS A 503 -32.45 -22.76 3.22
N GLY A 504 -33.72 -22.51 2.90
CA GLY A 504 -34.74 -23.58 2.77
C GLY A 504 -34.56 -24.40 1.48
N ASP A 505 -34.94 -25.68 1.52
CA ASP A 505 -34.79 -26.61 0.39
C ASP A 505 -35.37 -26.07 -0.93
N GLU A 506 -36.51 -25.40 -0.86
CA GLU A 506 -37.16 -24.85 -2.07
C GLU A 506 -36.30 -23.81 -2.76
N VAL A 507 -35.72 -22.86 -2.02
CA VAL A 507 -34.88 -21.81 -2.61
C VAL A 507 -33.53 -22.35 -3.05
N LEU A 508 -32.95 -23.30 -2.30
CA LEU A 508 -31.70 -23.97 -2.67
C LEU A 508 -31.85 -24.80 -3.95
N ASN A 509 -32.94 -25.57 -4.08
CA ASN A 509 -33.18 -26.43 -5.25
C ASN A 509 -33.51 -25.63 -6.52
N ASN A 510 -33.88 -24.36 -6.40
CA ASN A 510 -34.18 -23.47 -7.53
C ASN A 510 -33.04 -22.49 -7.85
N LEU A 511 -31.98 -22.45 -7.05
CA LEU A 511 -30.76 -21.74 -7.42
C LEU A 511 -30.00 -22.54 -8.49
N THR A 512 -29.77 -21.91 -9.63
CA THR A 512 -28.88 -22.45 -10.65
C THR A 512 -27.50 -21.83 -10.45
N ILE A 513 -26.50 -22.65 -10.08
CA ILE A 513 -25.13 -22.16 -10.00
C ILE A 513 -24.71 -21.64 -11.38
N PRO A 514 -24.25 -20.39 -11.48
CA PRO A 514 -23.81 -19.84 -12.76
C PRO A 514 -22.71 -20.65 -13.42
N THR A 515 -22.74 -20.69 -14.74
CA THR A 515 -21.57 -21.20 -15.49
C THR A 515 -20.42 -20.22 -15.38
N ASP A 516 -19.24 -20.74 -15.10
CA ASP A 516 -18.02 -19.96 -15.01
C ASP A 516 -16.94 -20.53 -15.96
N LYS A 517 -15.99 -19.70 -16.36
CA LYS A 517 -14.83 -20.11 -17.15
C LYS A 517 -13.83 -20.91 -16.31
N VAL A 518 -13.88 -20.77 -15.01
CA VAL A 518 -12.97 -21.37 -14.03
C VAL A 518 -13.79 -22.10 -12.97
N ASP A 519 -13.50 -23.39 -12.80
CA ASP A 519 -14.21 -24.22 -11.83
C ASP A 519 -13.80 -23.90 -10.39
N GLY A 520 -14.75 -24.00 -9.45
CA GLY A 520 -14.49 -23.95 -8.00
C GLY A 520 -14.34 -22.55 -7.42
N HIS A 521 -14.72 -21.49 -8.13
CA HIS A 521 -14.64 -20.11 -7.68
C HIS A 521 -15.99 -19.42 -7.44
N ILE A 522 -17.08 -20.19 -7.34
CA ILE A 522 -18.41 -19.70 -6.97
C ILE A 522 -18.81 -20.37 -5.66
N ALA A 523 -19.24 -19.56 -4.65
CA ALA A 523 -19.77 -19.95 -3.37
C ALA A 523 -21.27 -19.59 -3.26
#